data_4f0f65559594d24d01cc02d82e2aac89
#
_entry.id   4f0f65559594d24d01cc02d82e2aac89
#
_cell.length_a   1.000
_cell.length_b   1.000
_cell.length_c   1.000
_cell.angle_alpha   90.00
_cell.angle_beta   90.00
_cell.angle_gamma   90.00
#
_symmetry.space_group_name_H-M   'P 1'
#
loop_
_entity.id
_entity.type
_entity.pdbx_description
1 polymer ?
#
loop_
_entity_poly.entity_id
_entity_poly.type
_entity_poly.pdbx_seq_one_letter_code
_entity_poly.pdbx_strand_id
1 'polypeptide(L)'
;MRKIAAILVCAATLQAAAQAPATGVVRIEVNLARPVGNYQPITNWFGYDESNYTTMPYGEQLLGELHALSAGTVTIRTHHLLTSGNGVPELKWSSSNVFRLDENGKPVYDFTITDQTFDEFAKAGVRPMVELGFMPKDLAATVPGINAYQLHYPAHTMGGASNNPPRDYKMWGELVRTYTAHLVERYGRERVSTWYFEVWNEPDIDYWHGTPAGYFKLYDYAVAGVRAALPGAKVGGPASTGPASAKASAFLESFLEHCLHDKSAANGKPVPLDFISFHPKGRPTLVDGHVRMGLSNEFQAAEAGFRIVASHPEARHLPIILSEADPEGCAACSAKENPANAYRNGPLYAAYTATAVKALFDLEDKNHVNLMAMLSWSFEFENEGYFEGYRTLATHGIDKPILNLFRMTGMMAGERVMTTSTGAVPLETLVKTGVREAPDVDAFATRSEHEAAVMVWNYHDDDLAAPDAGVQLTFEGIPPGVKKVMLEHYRIDETHSDAFTAWKKMGSPQAPTAEQTAQLKAAGQLQLFNSPEWLDVAGGKVSVEMVLPWQAVSLLRLEW
;
A
#
# COMPACT_ATOMS: atom_id res chain seq x y z
N MET A 1 -71.13 33.56 -24.87
CA MET A 1 -70.00 34.17 -24.18
C MET A 1 -69.82 33.46 -22.85
N ARG A 2 -68.87 32.46 -22.80
CA ARG A 2 -68.49 31.76 -21.57
C ARG A 2 -67.03 32.13 -21.28
N LYS A 3 -66.79 32.77 -20.15
CA LYS A 3 -65.50 33.12 -19.65
C LYS A 3 -64.89 31.86 -18.95
N ILE A 4 -63.77 31.39 -19.43
CA ILE A 4 -62.98 30.34 -18.77
C ILE A 4 -61.99 31.07 -17.88
N ALA A 5 -62.09 30.84 -16.58
CA ALA A 5 -61.03 31.27 -15.60
C ALA A 5 -59.98 30.22 -15.50
N ALA A 6 -58.71 30.58 -15.79
CA ALA A 6 -57.55 29.75 -15.58
C ALA A 6 -57.08 29.91 -14.14
N ILE A 7 -57.08 28.83 -13.39
CA ILE A 7 -56.49 28.74 -12.04
C ILE A 7 -55.03 28.35 -12.21
N LEU A 8 -54.11 29.28 -11.85
CA LEU A 8 -52.67 29.00 -11.73
C LEU A 8 -52.45 28.34 -10.38
N VAL A 9 -52.07 27.05 -10.40
CA VAL A 9 -51.57 26.35 -9.21
C VAL A 9 -50.06 26.56 -9.13
N CYS A 10 -49.62 27.43 -8.22
CA CYS A 10 -48.20 27.52 -7.83
C CYS A 10 -47.87 26.31 -6.94
N ALA A 11 -47.16 25.35 -7.48
CA ALA A 11 -46.51 24.31 -6.68
C ALA A 11 -45.23 24.89 -6.03
N ALA A 12 -45.31 25.21 -4.76
CA ALA A 12 -44.13 25.53 -3.96
C ALA A 12 -43.39 24.21 -3.63
N THR A 13 -42.27 23.98 -4.31
CA THR A 13 -41.33 22.93 -3.93
C THR A 13 -40.60 23.40 -2.65
N LEU A 14 -41.00 22.84 -1.51
CA LEU A 14 -40.19 22.90 -0.30
C LEU A 14 -38.95 22.04 -0.56
N GLN A 15 -37.80 22.69 -0.87
CA GLN A 15 -36.51 22.10 -0.68
C GLN A 15 -36.28 22.00 0.84
N ALA A 16 -36.35 20.80 1.37
CA ALA A 16 -35.82 20.50 2.70
C ALA A 16 -34.29 20.67 2.62
N ALA A 17 -33.83 21.82 3.09
CA ALA A 17 -32.38 21.97 3.40
C ALA A 17 -32.11 20.96 4.50
N ALA A 18 -31.34 19.92 4.18
CA ALA A 18 -30.73 19.06 5.19
C ALA A 18 -29.89 19.98 6.07
N GLN A 19 -30.31 20.18 7.31
CA GLN A 19 -29.54 20.86 8.33
C GLN A 19 -28.29 20.02 8.55
N ALA A 20 -27.11 20.54 8.15
CA ALA A 20 -25.83 19.97 8.54
C ALA A 20 -25.83 19.86 10.08
N PRO A 21 -25.41 18.73 10.66
CA PRO A 21 -25.27 18.61 12.11
C PRO A 21 -24.33 19.73 12.58
N ALA A 22 -24.72 20.44 13.64
CA ALA A 22 -23.86 21.42 14.29
C ALA A 22 -22.62 20.66 14.77
N THR A 23 -21.51 20.81 14.05
CA THR A 23 -20.24 20.16 14.37
C THR A 23 -19.69 20.77 15.65
N GLY A 24 -19.91 20.09 16.78
CA GLY A 24 -19.20 20.42 18.02
C GLY A 24 -17.68 20.24 17.78
N VAL A 25 -16.86 20.97 18.52
CA VAL A 25 -15.40 20.83 18.46
C VAL A 25 -15.02 19.39 18.82
N VAL A 26 -14.31 18.71 17.91
CA VAL A 26 -13.76 17.37 18.16
C VAL A 26 -12.58 17.50 19.13
N ARG A 27 -12.61 16.74 20.22
CA ARG A 27 -11.52 16.70 21.19
C ARG A 27 -10.69 15.45 20.97
N ILE A 28 -9.38 15.67 20.81
CA ILE A 28 -8.38 14.61 20.66
C ILE A 28 -7.41 14.72 21.84
N GLU A 29 -7.23 13.63 22.57
CA GLU A 29 -6.30 13.55 23.70
C GLU A 29 -5.20 12.54 23.39
N VAL A 30 -3.94 12.97 23.50
CA VAL A 30 -2.74 12.15 23.32
C VAL A 30 -2.03 12.03 24.65
N ASN A 31 -1.98 10.82 25.23
CA ASN A 31 -1.33 10.58 26.52
C ASN A 31 0.06 9.98 26.33
N LEU A 32 1.08 10.82 26.36
CA LEU A 32 2.48 10.44 26.17
C LEU A 32 3.02 9.53 27.28
N ALA A 33 2.41 9.52 28.45
CA ALA A 33 2.81 8.64 29.55
C ALA A 33 2.23 7.21 29.44
N ARG A 34 1.42 6.92 28.40
CA ARG A 34 0.75 5.62 28.23
C ARG A 34 1.09 4.99 26.87
N PRO A 35 2.25 4.32 26.77
CA PRO A 35 2.57 3.54 25.58
C PRO A 35 1.58 2.38 25.41
N VAL A 36 1.23 2.08 24.18
CA VAL A 36 0.34 0.97 23.77
C VAL A 36 1.06 -0.09 22.93
N GLY A 37 2.26 0.22 22.43
CA GLY A 37 3.10 -0.69 21.66
C GLY A 37 4.22 0.03 20.95
N ASN A 38 5.14 -0.70 20.35
CA ASN A 38 6.16 -0.11 19.49
C ASN A 38 5.53 0.42 18.20
N TYR A 39 6.09 1.52 17.67
CA TYR A 39 5.74 1.95 16.33
C TYR A 39 6.56 1.18 15.31
N GLN A 40 5.90 0.32 14.57
CA GLN A 40 6.48 -0.34 13.40
C GLN A 40 6.12 0.51 12.16
N PRO A 41 7.12 0.96 11.34
CA PRO A 41 6.83 1.75 10.13
C PRO A 41 6.29 0.84 9.02
N ILE A 42 5.04 0.34 9.21
CA ILE A 42 4.40 -0.61 8.29
C ILE A 42 4.23 -0.04 6.88
N THR A 43 4.27 1.27 6.73
CA THR A 43 4.16 2.00 5.45
C THR A 43 5.47 2.16 4.69
N ASN A 44 6.60 1.64 5.17
CA ASN A 44 7.88 1.67 4.45
C ASN A 44 8.01 0.57 3.39
N TRP A 45 6.88 0.10 2.85
CA TRP A 45 6.82 -0.98 1.87
C TRP A 45 6.03 -0.56 0.66
N PHE A 46 6.61 -0.75 -0.52
CA PHE A 46 6.02 -0.40 -1.81
C PHE A 46 6.19 -1.54 -2.80
N GLY A 47 5.35 -1.54 -3.84
CA GLY A 47 5.47 -2.52 -4.90
C GLY A 47 4.76 -2.08 -6.18
N TYR A 48 5.03 -2.79 -7.26
CA TYR A 48 4.44 -2.51 -8.57
C TYR A 48 4.60 -3.67 -9.55
N ASP A 49 3.68 -3.76 -10.52
CA ASP A 49 3.71 -4.76 -11.61
C ASP A 49 4.84 -4.47 -12.61
N GLU A 50 5.15 -3.20 -12.79
CA GLU A 50 5.90 -2.64 -13.89
C GLU A 50 7.40 -2.53 -13.59
N SER A 51 8.05 -3.65 -13.23
CA SER A 51 9.46 -3.67 -12.78
C SER A 51 10.45 -3.06 -13.81
N ASN A 52 10.10 -3.04 -15.09
CA ASN A 52 10.94 -2.40 -16.11
C ASN A 52 10.89 -0.86 -16.07
N TYR A 53 9.92 -0.23 -15.38
CA TYR A 53 9.95 1.22 -15.11
C TYR A 53 10.99 1.63 -14.06
N THR A 54 11.51 0.69 -13.29
CA THR A 54 12.54 0.96 -12.25
C THR A 54 13.76 1.70 -12.80
N THR A 55 14.16 1.38 -14.04
CA THR A 55 15.34 1.94 -14.72
C THR A 55 15.03 3.16 -15.59
N MET A 56 13.80 3.67 -15.53
CA MET A 56 13.39 4.87 -16.24
C MET A 56 13.66 6.11 -15.36
N PRO A 57 13.85 7.31 -15.94
CA PRO A 57 14.23 8.51 -15.20
C PRO A 57 13.33 8.85 -14.01
N TYR A 58 12.01 8.74 -14.15
CA TYR A 58 11.09 8.99 -13.03
C TYR A 58 11.10 7.84 -12.01
N GLY A 59 11.29 6.59 -12.45
CA GLY A 59 11.48 5.45 -11.56
C GLY A 59 12.72 5.60 -10.68
N GLU A 60 13.86 6.00 -11.26
CA GLU A 60 15.09 6.27 -10.51
C GLU A 60 14.90 7.44 -9.52
N GLN A 61 14.23 8.53 -9.95
CA GLN A 61 13.91 9.66 -9.08
C GLN A 61 13.06 9.21 -7.90
N LEU A 62 11.96 8.50 -8.17
CA LEU A 62 11.03 8.05 -7.13
C LEU A 62 11.70 7.10 -6.13
N LEU A 63 12.57 6.18 -6.58
CA LEU A 63 13.32 5.32 -5.65
C LEU A 63 14.19 6.12 -4.68
N GLY A 64 14.82 7.20 -5.15
CA GLY A 64 15.57 8.12 -4.29
C GLY A 64 14.68 8.81 -3.25
N GLU A 65 13.48 9.22 -3.65
CA GLU A 65 12.49 9.83 -2.75
C GLU A 65 11.94 8.83 -1.74
N LEU A 66 11.67 7.59 -2.17
CA LEU A 66 11.23 6.51 -1.27
C LEU A 66 12.30 6.17 -0.22
N HIS A 67 13.57 6.12 -0.61
CA HIS A 67 14.66 5.93 0.35
C HIS A 67 14.70 7.04 1.41
N ALA A 68 14.39 8.29 1.00
CA ALA A 68 14.42 9.46 1.88
C ALA A 68 13.18 9.61 2.78
N LEU A 69 12.13 8.77 2.63
CA LEU A 69 10.90 8.88 3.41
C LEU A 69 11.12 8.72 4.92
N SER A 70 12.05 7.88 5.31
CA SER A 70 12.22 7.44 6.70
C SER A 70 13.68 7.09 6.97
N ALA A 71 14.11 7.24 8.22
CA ALA A 71 15.39 6.72 8.68
C ALA A 71 15.45 5.17 8.65
N GLY A 72 14.29 4.50 8.56
CA GLY A 72 14.17 3.05 8.43
C GLY A 72 14.36 2.56 7.00
N THR A 73 14.55 1.26 6.86
CA THR A 73 14.73 0.63 5.54
C THR A 73 13.41 0.58 4.78
N VAL A 74 13.37 1.17 3.59
CA VAL A 74 12.28 1.01 2.64
C VAL A 74 12.44 -0.28 1.86
N THR A 75 11.36 -1.03 1.66
CA THR A 75 11.34 -2.32 0.97
C THR A 75 10.49 -2.23 -0.30
N ILE A 76 10.98 -2.78 -1.41
CA ILE A 76 10.32 -2.76 -2.71
C ILE A 76 10.04 -4.18 -3.18
N ARG A 77 8.77 -4.48 -3.49
CA ARG A 77 8.28 -5.71 -4.09
C ARG A 77 7.93 -5.48 -5.56
N THR A 78 8.37 -6.33 -6.46
CA THR A 78 8.05 -6.21 -7.89
C THR A 78 7.63 -7.53 -8.47
N HIS A 79 6.64 -7.50 -9.38
CA HIS A 79 6.22 -8.64 -10.17
C HIS A 79 7.15 -8.93 -11.36
N HIS A 80 6.88 -10.01 -12.07
CA HIS A 80 7.43 -10.37 -13.38
C HIS A 80 8.95 -10.59 -13.42
N LEU A 81 9.62 -10.78 -12.29
CA LEU A 81 11.08 -10.97 -12.25
C LEU A 81 11.55 -12.19 -13.09
N LEU A 82 10.71 -13.23 -13.25
CA LEU A 82 11.03 -14.45 -13.99
C LEU A 82 10.25 -14.58 -15.32
N THR A 83 9.39 -13.60 -15.64
CA THR A 83 8.55 -13.62 -16.85
C THR A 83 9.43 -13.42 -18.10
N SER A 84 9.30 -14.32 -19.08
CA SER A 84 10.06 -14.22 -20.35
C SER A 84 9.58 -13.07 -21.21
N GLY A 85 10.51 -12.22 -21.64
CA GLY A 85 10.23 -11.10 -22.51
C GLY A 85 11.49 -10.30 -22.86
N ASN A 86 11.32 -9.04 -23.19
CA ASN A 86 12.38 -8.18 -23.72
C ASN A 86 12.80 -7.03 -22.77
N GLY A 87 12.16 -6.90 -21.59
CA GLY A 87 12.47 -5.85 -20.63
C GLY A 87 11.97 -4.45 -21.01
N VAL A 88 11.09 -4.33 -22.01
CA VAL A 88 10.51 -3.03 -22.39
C VAL A 88 9.49 -2.63 -21.31
N PRO A 89 9.56 -1.38 -20.77
CA PRO A 89 8.58 -0.88 -19.81
C PRO A 89 7.19 -0.76 -20.44
N GLU A 90 6.20 -1.33 -19.79
CA GLU A 90 4.79 -1.29 -20.18
C GLU A 90 3.87 -1.30 -18.97
N LEU A 91 2.70 -0.69 -19.10
CA LEU A 91 1.69 -0.72 -18.07
C LEU A 91 1.21 -2.13 -17.78
N LYS A 92 1.08 -2.48 -16.52
CA LYS A 92 0.61 -3.76 -15.99
C LYS A 92 1.57 -4.93 -16.21
N TRP A 93 2.51 -4.83 -17.14
CA TRP A 93 3.35 -5.96 -17.55
C TRP A 93 4.83 -5.61 -17.54
N SER A 94 5.62 -6.58 -17.11
CA SER A 94 7.08 -6.55 -17.19
C SER A 94 7.63 -7.90 -17.61
N SER A 95 8.90 -7.92 -17.92
CA SER A 95 9.58 -9.15 -18.32
C SER A 95 11.09 -9.04 -18.14
N SER A 96 11.75 -10.19 -18.01
CA SER A 96 13.18 -10.22 -17.75
C SER A 96 13.95 -11.24 -18.59
N ASN A 97 13.30 -12.29 -19.07
CA ASN A 97 13.92 -13.39 -19.83
C ASN A 97 15.04 -14.15 -19.08
N VAL A 98 14.88 -14.30 -17.77
CA VAL A 98 15.87 -14.95 -16.88
C VAL A 98 16.15 -16.41 -17.28
N PHE A 99 15.19 -17.09 -17.89
CA PHE A 99 15.28 -18.52 -18.20
C PHE A 99 14.80 -18.84 -19.62
N ARG A 100 15.59 -19.63 -20.31
CA ARG A 100 15.20 -20.30 -21.57
C ARG A 100 15.87 -21.66 -21.67
N LEU A 101 15.43 -22.46 -22.61
CA LEU A 101 16.11 -23.72 -23.00
C LEU A 101 16.88 -23.51 -24.30
N ASP A 102 18.08 -24.10 -24.39
CA ASP A 102 18.81 -24.19 -25.65
C ASP A 102 18.19 -25.27 -26.57
N GLU A 103 18.76 -25.43 -27.74
CA GLU A 103 18.34 -26.42 -28.77
C GLU A 103 18.43 -27.89 -28.29
N ASN A 104 19.22 -28.14 -27.24
CA ASN A 104 19.38 -29.46 -26.62
C ASN A 104 18.47 -29.61 -25.36
N GLY A 105 17.63 -28.63 -25.06
CA GLY A 105 16.74 -28.64 -23.89
C GLY A 105 17.46 -28.35 -22.56
N LYS A 106 18.69 -27.77 -22.60
CA LYS A 106 19.40 -27.39 -21.37
C LYS A 106 19.02 -25.98 -20.94
N PRO A 107 18.89 -25.73 -19.62
CA PRO A 107 18.69 -24.40 -19.07
C PRO A 107 19.80 -23.43 -19.45
N VAL A 108 19.40 -22.23 -19.89
CA VAL A 108 20.26 -21.07 -20.10
C VAL A 108 19.66 -19.91 -19.31
N TYR A 109 20.50 -19.26 -18.54
CA TYR A 109 20.11 -18.15 -17.66
C TYR A 109 20.68 -16.84 -18.17
N ASP A 110 19.85 -15.79 -18.13
CA ASP A 110 20.25 -14.43 -18.49
C ASP A 110 19.68 -13.45 -17.46
N PHE A 111 20.52 -12.90 -16.60
CA PHE A 111 20.12 -12.02 -15.51
C PHE A 111 20.25 -10.53 -15.86
N THR A 112 20.60 -10.19 -17.11
CA THR A 112 20.92 -8.81 -17.50
C THR A 112 19.81 -7.82 -17.13
N ILE A 113 18.54 -8.14 -17.41
CA ILE A 113 17.42 -7.22 -17.16
C ILE A 113 17.10 -7.14 -15.67
N THR A 114 17.10 -8.26 -14.95
CA THR A 114 16.88 -8.24 -13.51
C THR A 114 18.02 -7.54 -12.77
N ASP A 115 19.25 -7.71 -13.23
CA ASP A 115 20.40 -7.00 -12.67
C ASP A 115 20.23 -5.48 -12.76
N GLN A 116 19.77 -4.96 -13.91
CA GLN A 116 19.49 -3.53 -14.04
C GLN A 116 18.49 -3.04 -12.99
N THR A 117 17.38 -3.77 -12.78
CA THR A 117 16.38 -3.43 -11.76
C THR A 117 16.96 -3.46 -10.34
N PHE A 118 17.71 -4.50 -9.99
CA PHE A 118 18.27 -4.64 -8.65
C PHE A 118 19.48 -3.73 -8.42
N ASP A 119 20.20 -3.35 -9.46
CA ASP A 119 21.26 -2.33 -9.37
C ASP A 119 20.67 -0.95 -9.01
N GLU A 120 19.51 -0.58 -9.57
CA GLU A 120 18.82 0.66 -9.16
C GLU A 120 18.33 0.58 -7.71
N PHE A 121 17.79 -0.56 -7.25
CA PHE A 121 17.48 -0.74 -5.82
C PHE A 121 18.73 -0.60 -4.95
N ALA A 122 19.84 -1.15 -5.39
CA ALA A 122 21.11 -1.07 -4.68
C ALA A 122 21.64 0.37 -4.62
N LYS A 123 21.59 1.10 -5.73
CA LYS A 123 21.97 2.50 -5.88
C LYS A 123 21.12 3.42 -5.01
N ALA A 124 19.80 3.22 -5.02
CA ALA A 124 18.85 3.98 -4.21
C ALA A 124 18.93 3.63 -2.71
N GLY A 125 19.53 2.51 -2.32
CA GLY A 125 19.59 2.10 -0.91
C GLY A 125 18.33 1.45 -0.36
N VAL A 126 17.41 1.02 -1.23
CA VAL A 126 16.19 0.30 -0.85
C VAL A 126 16.44 -1.21 -0.78
N ARG A 127 15.59 -1.92 -0.04
CA ARG A 127 15.68 -3.37 0.15
C ARG A 127 14.68 -4.09 -0.77
N PRO A 128 15.11 -5.07 -1.57
CA PRO A 128 14.20 -5.90 -2.32
C PRO A 128 13.36 -6.86 -1.45
N MET A 129 12.09 -7.03 -1.81
CA MET A 129 11.29 -8.22 -1.56
C MET A 129 11.14 -8.94 -2.89
N VAL A 130 11.83 -10.06 -3.03
CA VAL A 130 11.94 -10.79 -4.29
C VAL A 130 10.72 -11.67 -4.47
N GLU A 131 9.80 -11.29 -5.35
CA GLU A 131 8.72 -12.16 -5.76
C GLU A 131 9.22 -13.16 -6.80
N LEU A 132 9.09 -14.44 -6.51
CA LEU A 132 9.48 -15.54 -7.38
C LEU A 132 8.33 -15.87 -8.35
N GLY A 133 8.20 -15.08 -9.40
CA GLY A 133 7.14 -15.16 -10.42
C GLY A 133 7.45 -14.26 -11.64
N PHE A 134 6.75 -14.41 -12.78
CA PHE A 134 5.84 -15.54 -13.04
C PHE A 134 6.59 -16.63 -13.83
N MET A 135 5.84 -17.64 -14.35
CA MET A 135 6.48 -18.80 -15.00
C MET A 135 7.18 -18.40 -16.30
N PRO A 136 8.47 -18.71 -16.49
CA PRO A 136 9.13 -18.51 -17.77
C PRO A 136 8.51 -19.33 -18.89
N LYS A 137 8.52 -18.80 -20.11
CA LYS A 137 7.89 -19.41 -21.29
C LYS A 137 8.28 -20.88 -21.49
N ASP A 138 9.58 -21.15 -21.47
CA ASP A 138 10.09 -22.50 -21.74
C ASP A 138 9.89 -23.48 -20.58
N LEU A 139 9.48 -22.99 -19.42
CA LEU A 139 9.16 -23.81 -18.24
C LEU A 139 7.67 -23.97 -18.01
N ALA A 140 6.82 -23.12 -18.59
CA ALA A 140 5.38 -23.20 -18.44
C ALA A 140 4.82 -24.51 -19.02
N ALA A 141 3.95 -25.17 -18.24
CA ALA A 141 3.21 -26.33 -18.71
C ALA A 141 2.11 -25.91 -19.69
N THR A 142 1.69 -26.83 -20.56
CA THR A 142 0.50 -26.64 -21.39
C THR A 142 -0.75 -26.89 -20.55
N VAL A 143 -1.64 -25.90 -20.46
CA VAL A 143 -2.94 -26.00 -19.78
C VAL A 143 -4.03 -25.89 -20.84
N PRO A 144 -4.99 -26.86 -20.93
CA PRO A 144 -6.07 -26.81 -21.91
C PRO A 144 -6.88 -25.50 -21.80
N GLY A 145 -7.11 -24.85 -22.95
CA GLY A 145 -7.87 -23.60 -23.01
C GLY A 145 -7.09 -22.33 -22.66
N ILE A 146 -5.87 -22.42 -22.17
CA ILE A 146 -5.00 -21.29 -21.93
C ILE A 146 -4.17 -21.03 -23.19
N ASN A 147 -4.29 -19.81 -23.71
CA ASN A 147 -3.62 -19.39 -24.94
C ASN A 147 -2.09 -19.36 -24.80
N ALA A 148 -1.45 -19.16 -25.95
CA ALA A 148 -0.01 -19.01 -26.01
C ALA A 148 0.54 -17.97 -25.02
N TYR A 149 1.79 -18.14 -24.67
CA TYR A 149 2.56 -17.17 -23.91
C TYR A 149 2.63 -15.83 -24.67
N GLN A 150 2.11 -14.77 -24.07
CA GLN A 150 2.09 -13.43 -24.64
C GLN A 150 2.88 -12.48 -23.74
N LEU A 151 3.47 -11.44 -24.32
CA LEU A 151 4.15 -10.38 -23.57
C LEU A 151 3.17 -9.30 -23.11
N HIS A 152 2.07 -9.12 -23.84
CA HIS A 152 1.11 -8.04 -23.61
C HIS A 152 -0.30 -8.61 -23.44
N TYR A 153 -0.95 -8.20 -22.38
CA TYR A 153 -2.36 -8.48 -22.10
C TYR A 153 -3.08 -7.17 -21.82
N PRO A 154 -4.37 -7.04 -22.16
CA PRO A 154 -5.16 -5.91 -21.66
C PRO A 154 -5.06 -5.79 -20.14
N ALA A 155 -5.03 -4.58 -19.62
CA ALA A 155 -4.81 -4.30 -18.19
C ALA A 155 -5.78 -5.03 -17.24
N HIS A 156 -6.97 -5.41 -17.73
CA HIS A 156 -7.98 -6.16 -16.98
C HIS A 156 -7.81 -7.69 -17.04
N THR A 157 -6.83 -8.22 -17.77
CA THR A 157 -6.54 -9.67 -17.80
C THR A 157 -5.44 -10.02 -16.81
N MET A 158 -5.50 -11.23 -16.25
CA MET A 158 -4.53 -11.71 -15.26
C MET A 158 -3.40 -12.54 -15.90
N GLY A 159 -3.06 -12.26 -17.16
CA GLY A 159 -2.01 -12.98 -17.86
C GLY A 159 -2.51 -14.23 -18.62
N GLY A 160 -1.56 -14.98 -19.18
CA GLY A 160 -1.80 -16.19 -19.95
C GLY A 160 -0.92 -17.34 -19.46
N ALA A 161 -0.14 -17.95 -20.36
CA ALA A 161 0.68 -19.11 -20.01
C ALA A 161 1.79 -18.84 -18.99
N SER A 162 2.11 -17.55 -18.70
CA SER A 162 2.97 -17.17 -17.58
C SER A 162 2.39 -17.55 -16.21
N ASN A 163 1.07 -17.77 -16.13
CA ASN A 163 0.37 -18.19 -14.92
C ASN A 163 0.20 -19.72 -14.82
N ASN A 164 0.73 -20.47 -15.77
CA ASN A 164 0.64 -21.92 -15.79
C ASN A 164 1.64 -22.55 -14.78
N PRO A 165 1.34 -23.74 -14.24
CA PRO A 165 2.30 -24.51 -13.46
C PRO A 165 3.58 -24.79 -14.27
N PRO A 166 4.70 -25.07 -13.60
CA PRO A 166 5.89 -25.54 -14.29
C PRO A 166 5.65 -26.95 -14.85
N ARG A 167 6.13 -27.21 -16.07
CA ARG A 167 6.14 -28.57 -16.61
C ARG A 167 7.09 -29.51 -15.88
N ASP A 168 8.05 -28.95 -15.13
CA ASP A 168 8.99 -29.67 -14.29
C ASP A 168 9.29 -28.85 -13.01
N TYR A 169 8.80 -29.31 -11.87
CA TYR A 169 9.01 -28.66 -10.58
C TYR A 169 10.47 -28.72 -10.10
N LYS A 170 11.25 -29.72 -10.50
CA LYS A 170 12.69 -29.76 -10.15
C LYS A 170 13.44 -28.68 -10.91
N MET A 171 13.10 -28.49 -12.20
CA MET A 171 13.69 -27.41 -13.01
C MET A 171 13.30 -26.03 -12.49
N TRP A 172 12.06 -25.87 -11.99
CA TRP A 172 11.63 -24.65 -11.28
C TRP A 172 12.47 -24.41 -10.03
N GLY A 173 12.65 -25.40 -9.17
CA GLY A 173 13.49 -25.27 -7.97
C GLY A 173 14.95 -24.96 -8.31
N GLU A 174 15.48 -25.51 -9.39
CA GLU A 174 16.84 -25.23 -9.87
C GLU A 174 16.98 -23.81 -10.44
N LEU A 175 15.98 -23.31 -11.17
CA LEU A 175 15.93 -21.92 -11.60
C LEU A 175 15.99 -20.98 -10.39
N VAL A 176 15.12 -21.20 -9.39
CA VAL A 176 15.07 -20.38 -8.18
C VAL A 176 16.38 -20.44 -7.41
N ARG A 177 16.98 -21.62 -7.29
CA ARG A 177 18.32 -21.79 -6.68
C ARG A 177 19.39 -20.98 -7.40
N THR A 178 19.43 -21.09 -8.72
CA THR A 178 20.41 -20.42 -9.56
C THR A 178 20.25 -18.90 -9.51
N TYR A 179 19.00 -18.41 -9.58
CA TYR A 179 18.70 -16.99 -9.45
C TYR A 179 19.09 -16.44 -8.08
N THR A 180 18.74 -17.14 -7.00
CA THR A 180 19.15 -16.73 -5.64
C THR A 180 20.67 -16.75 -5.47
N ALA A 181 21.37 -17.74 -6.03
CA ALA A 181 22.83 -17.80 -5.98
C ALA A 181 23.47 -16.63 -6.73
N HIS A 182 22.93 -16.25 -7.89
CA HIS A 182 23.36 -15.08 -8.64
C HIS A 182 23.16 -13.78 -7.83
N LEU A 183 22.00 -13.58 -7.19
CA LEU A 183 21.77 -12.43 -6.33
C LEU A 183 22.78 -12.36 -5.17
N VAL A 184 23.10 -13.52 -4.56
CA VAL A 184 24.11 -13.61 -3.49
C VAL A 184 25.51 -13.30 -4.01
N GLU A 185 25.88 -13.78 -5.19
CA GLU A 185 27.16 -13.49 -5.82
C GLU A 185 27.31 -12.00 -6.14
N ARG A 186 26.26 -11.37 -6.74
CA ARG A 186 26.32 -9.99 -7.19
C ARG A 186 26.23 -8.97 -6.06
N TYR A 187 25.31 -9.16 -5.10
CA TYR A 187 25.02 -8.17 -4.05
C TYR A 187 25.61 -8.51 -2.69
N GLY A 188 26.23 -9.66 -2.53
CA GLY A 188 26.82 -10.13 -1.30
C GLY A 188 25.86 -10.83 -0.35
N ARG A 189 26.33 -11.90 0.29
CA ARG A 189 25.54 -12.75 1.19
C ARG A 189 24.91 -11.97 2.34
N GLU A 190 25.66 -11.09 2.99
CA GLU A 190 25.18 -10.30 4.12
C GLU A 190 23.96 -9.46 3.73
N ARG A 191 24.05 -8.73 2.63
CA ARG A 191 22.97 -7.88 2.12
C ARG A 191 21.75 -8.71 1.72
N VAL A 192 21.92 -9.77 0.91
CA VAL A 192 20.82 -10.60 0.43
C VAL A 192 20.13 -11.36 1.58
N SER A 193 20.81 -11.66 2.67
CA SER A 193 20.23 -12.27 3.87
C SER A 193 19.22 -11.37 4.58
N THR A 194 19.20 -10.06 4.29
CA THR A 194 18.20 -9.14 4.82
C THR A 194 16.92 -9.11 3.98
N TRP A 195 16.95 -9.64 2.76
CA TRP A 195 15.84 -9.61 1.82
C TRP A 195 14.77 -10.64 2.15
N TYR A 196 13.56 -10.43 1.60
CA TYR A 196 12.44 -11.35 1.67
C TYR A 196 12.26 -12.03 0.32
N PHE A 197 11.91 -13.32 0.34
CA PHE A 197 11.61 -14.11 -0.86
C PHE A 197 10.18 -14.60 -0.76
N GLU A 198 9.30 -14.07 -1.58
CA GLU A 198 7.90 -14.42 -1.65
C GLU A 198 7.64 -15.31 -2.87
N VAL A 199 6.84 -16.34 -2.71
CA VAL A 199 6.60 -17.27 -3.80
C VAL A 199 5.27 -16.95 -4.48
N TRP A 200 5.35 -16.45 -5.72
CA TRP A 200 4.21 -16.17 -6.59
C TRP A 200 3.39 -14.97 -6.17
N ASN A 201 2.26 -14.74 -6.92
CA ASN A 201 1.26 -13.72 -6.65
C ASN A 201 -0.14 -14.29 -6.85
N GLU A 202 -1.04 -14.08 -5.88
CA GLU A 202 -2.47 -14.40 -5.88
C GLU A 202 -2.82 -15.79 -6.47
N PRO A 203 -2.22 -16.89 -5.96
CA PRO A 203 -2.40 -18.22 -6.52
C PRO A 203 -3.79 -18.82 -6.27
N ASP A 204 -4.67 -18.13 -5.58
CA ASP A 204 -6.07 -18.51 -5.33
C ASP A 204 -7.03 -18.00 -6.40
N ILE A 205 -6.54 -17.20 -7.38
CA ILE A 205 -7.30 -16.70 -8.54
C ILE A 205 -6.56 -17.01 -9.85
N ASP A 206 -6.95 -16.37 -10.96
CA ASP A 206 -6.45 -16.68 -12.30
C ASP A 206 -4.97 -16.29 -12.55
N TYR A 207 -4.26 -15.82 -11.53
CA TYR A 207 -2.79 -15.76 -11.56
C TYR A 207 -2.15 -17.17 -11.39
N TRP A 208 -2.94 -18.20 -11.14
CA TRP A 208 -2.48 -19.59 -11.09
C TRP A 208 -3.44 -20.54 -11.80
N HIS A 209 -3.04 -21.09 -12.93
CA HIS A 209 -3.83 -22.05 -13.71
C HIS A 209 -3.61 -23.50 -13.27
N GLY A 210 -3.30 -23.71 -12.00
CA GLY A 210 -3.13 -25.02 -11.38
C GLY A 210 -4.10 -25.25 -10.22
N THR A 211 -3.89 -26.35 -9.50
CA THR A 211 -4.62 -26.63 -8.26
C THR A 211 -3.92 -26.02 -7.04
N PRO A 212 -4.58 -25.84 -5.89
CA PRO A 212 -3.91 -25.44 -4.65
C PRO A 212 -2.73 -26.37 -4.29
N ALA A 213 -2.90 -27.67 -4.38
CA ALA A 213 -1.82 -28.65 -4.15
C ALA A 213 -0.64 -28.48 -5.14
N GLY A 214 -0.93 -28.08 -6.39
CA GLY A 214 0.09 -27.74 -7.38
C GLY A 214 0.89 -26.49 -6.98
N TYR A 215 0.21 -25.48 -6.41
CA TYR A 215 0.87 -24.29 -5.87
C TYR A 215 1.72 -24.63 -4.63
N PHE A 216 1.21 -25.43 -3.69
CA PHE A 216 2.00 -25.85 -2.51
C PHE A 216 3.27 -26.58 -2.94
N LYS A 217 3.18 -27.43 -3.96
CA LYS A 217 4.36 -28.05 -4.56
C LYS A 217 5.29 -27.03 -5.22
N LEU A 218 4.77 -25.99 -5.91
CA LEU A 218 5.58 -24.89 -6.46
C LEU A 218 6.35 -24.17 -5.35
N TYR A 219 5.65 -23.84 -4.25
CA TYR A 219 6.23 -23.24 -3.06
C TYR A 219 7.36 -24.09 -2.49
N ASP A 220 7.12 -25.39 -2.28
CA ASP A 220 8.11 -26.32 -1.74
C ASP A 220 9.42 -26.33 -2.52
N TYR A 221 9.34 -26.39 -3.85
CA TYR A 221 10.53 -26.40 -4.71
C TYR A 221 11.20 -25.02 -4.74
N ALA A 222 10.44 -23.93 -4.71
CA ALA A 222 10.99 -22.58 -4.66
C ALA A 222 11.76 -22.34 -3.36
N VAL A 223 11.14 -22.57 -2.19
CA VAL A 223 11.81 -22.35 -0.90
C VAL A 223 12.99 -23.27 -0.67
N ALA A 224 12.93 -24.52 -1.17
CA ALA A 224 14.08 -25.42 -1.17
C ALA A 224 15.22 -24.88 -2.02
N GLY A 225 14.94 -24.29 -3.19
CA GLY A 225 15.91 -23.64 -4.06
C GLY A 225 16.56 -22.42 -3.39
N VAL A 226 15.75 -21.51 -2.84
CA VAL A 226 16.24 -20.35 -2.08
C VAL A 226 17.16 -20.77 -0.94
N ARG A 227 16.70 -21.71 -0.09
CA ARG A 227 17.45 -22.17 1.08
C ARG A 227 18.72 -22.96 0.71
N ALA A 228 18.77 -23.60 -0.46
CA ALA A 228 19.97 -24.26 -0.96
C ALA A 228 21.06 -23.23 -1.35
N ALA A 229 20.69 -22.09 -1.90
CA ALA A 229 21.62 -21.01 -2.24
C ALA A 229 21.96 -20.12 -1.03
N LEU A 230 20.95 -19.83 -0.18
CA LEU A 230 21.06 -18.95 0.98
C LEU A 230 20.33 -19.56 2.19
N PRO A 231 20.99 -20.39 3.02
CA PRO A 231 20.35 -21.14 4.10
C PRO A 231 19.56 -20.30 5.11
N GLY A 232 19.97 -19.05 5.35
CA GLY A 232 19.30 -18.12 6.27
C GLY A 232 18.27 -17.18 5.61
N ALA A 233 17.95 -17.37 4.33
CA ALA A 233 17.00 -16.51 3.63
C ALA A 233 15.62 -16.50 4.30
N LYS A 234 14.94 -15.35 4.29
CA LYS A 234 13.56 -15.21 4.75
C LYS A 234 12.62 -15.58 3.60
N VAL A 235 11.86 -16.66 3.74
CA VAL A 235 10.93 -17.17 2.71
C VAL A 235 9.50 -17.18 3.22
N GLY A 236 8.53 -16.89 2.37
CA GLY A 236 7.13 -16.86 2.75
C GLY A 236 6.15 -16.72 1.58
N GLY A 237 4.92 -16.52 1.93
CA GLY A 237 3.75 -16.43 1.05
C GLY A 237 2.45 -16.57 1.83
N PRO A 238 1.33 -16.93 1.18
CA PRO A 238 1.21 -17.27 -0.23
C PRO A 238 0.94 -16.08 -1.16
N ALA A 239 0.96 -14.82 -0.67
CA ALA A 239 0.53 -13.64 -1.42
C ALA A 239 -0.88 -13.83 -2.03
N SER A 240 -1.80 -14.46 -1.29
CA SER A 240 -3.16 -14.73 -1.75
C SER A 240 -4.01 -13.46 -1.74
N THR A 241 -5.14 -13.48 -2.44
CA THR A 241 -6.12 -12.40 -2.29
C THR A 241 -6.63 -12.28 -0.85
N GLY A 242 -7.23 -11.14 -0.50
CA GLY A 242 -7.74 -10.89 0.84
C GLY A 242 -8.77 -11.93 1.29
N PRO A 243 -8.58 -12.60 2.45
CA PRO A 243 -9.35 -13.76 2.85
C PRO A 243 -10.75 -13.45 3.42
N ALA A 244 -11.42 -12.40 2.92
CA ALA A 244 -12.82 -12.10 3.24
C ALA A 244 -13.80 -13.07 2.55
N SER A 245 -13.41 -13.67 1.43
CA SER A 245 -14.24 -14.67 0.75
C SER A 245 -13.97 -16.07 1.29
N ALA A 246 -14.97 -16.96 1.27
CA ALA A 246 -14.79 -18.35 1.70
C ALA A 246 -13.68 -19.09 0.93
N LYS A 247 -13.53 -18.79 -0.38
CA LYS A 247 -12.48 -19.40 -1.22
C LYS A 247 -11.09 -18.94 -0.78
N ALA A 248 -10.89 -17.63 -0.62
CA ALA A 248 -9.60 -17.07 -0.22
C ALA A 248 -9.24 -17.46 1.23
N SER A 249 -10.21 -17.46 2.16
CA SER A 249 -10.02 -17.98 3.53
C SER A 249 -9.52 -19.42 3.52
N ALA A 250 -10.24 -20.32 2.82
CA ALA A 250 -9.89 -21.73 2.74
C ALA A 250 -8.51 -21.96 2.09
N PHE A 251 -8.12 -21.09 1.13
CA PHE A 251 -6.81 -21.19 0.50
C PHE A 251 -5.69 -20.82 1.49
N LEU A 252 -5.81 -19.67 2.19
CA LEU A 252 -4.82 -19.25 3.18
C LEU A 252 -4.70 -20.27 4.32
N GLU A 253 -5.83 -20.77 4.84
CA GLU A 253 -5.86 -21.79 5.88
C GLU A 253 -5.16 -23.08 5.42
N SER A 254 -5.49 -23.59 4.21
CA SER A 254 -4.85 -24.78 3.66
C SER A 254 -3.35 -24.59 3.40
N PHE A 255 -2.91 -23.38 3.03
CA PHE A 255 -1.50 -23.07 2.89
C PHE A 255 -0.75 -23.11 4.22
N LEU A 256 -1.34 -22.55 5.28
CA LEU A 256 -0.75 -22.60 6.62
C LEU A 256 -0.67 -24.05 7.13
N GLU A 257 -1.74 -24.83 6.99
CA GLU A 257 -1.74 -26.27 7.34
C GLU A 257 -0.62 -27.01 6.61
N HIS A 258 -0.46 -26.77 5.29
CA HIS A 258 0.64 -27.35 4.51
C HIS A 258 2.01 -26.97 5.07
N CYS A 259 2.27 -25.70 5.32
CA CYS A 259 3.57 -25.25 5.80
C CYS A 259 3.90 -25.72 7.23
N LEU A 260 2.88 -25.83 8.10
CA LEU A 260 3.08 -26.16 9.51
C LEU A 260 3.15 -27.69 9.75
N HIS A 261 2.39 -28.48 8.99
CA HIS A 261 2.16 -29.89 9.33
C HIS A 261 2.60 -30.89 8.26
N ASP A 262 2.75 -30.46 6.99
CA ASP A 262 3.18 -31.36 5.92
C ASP A 262 4.71 -31.40 5.76
N LYS A 263 5.12 -32.27 4.85
CA LYS A 263 6.51 -32.37 4.40
C LYS A 263 6.64 -31.87 2.98
N SER A 264 7.68 -31.06 2.76
CA SER A 264 8.02 -30.53 1.45
C SER A 264 8.16 -31.64 0.39
N ALA A 265 7.41 -31.50 -0.71
CA ALA A 265 7.51 -32.36 -1.87
C ALA A 265 8.90 -32.32 -2.54
N ALA A 266 9.68 -31.26 -2.29
CA ALA A 266 11.01 -31.12 -2.85
C ALA A 266 12.06 -32.03 -2.17
N ASN A 267 11.96 -32.24 -0.84
CA ASN A 267 13.03 -32.89 -0.08
C ASN A 267 12.55 -33.71 1.14
N GLY A 268 11.26 -33.79 1.42
CA GLY A 268 10.71 -34.55 2.55
C GLY A 268 10.98 -33.95 3.94
N LYS A 269 11.50 -32.70 4.02
CA LYS A 269 11.73 -31.98 5.28
C LYS A 269 10.53 -31.10 5.64
N PRO A 270 10.44 -30.53 6.86
CA PRO A 270 9.48 -29.49 7.17
C PRO A 270 9.52 -28.36 6.16
N VAL A 271 8.36 -27.78 5.83
CA VAL A 271 8.25 -26.68 4.86
C VAL A 271 8.66 -25.36 5.54
N PRO A 272 9.65 -24.60 5.03
CA PRO A 272 10.02 -23.33 5.61
C PRO A 272 8.94 -22.27 5.42
N LEU A 273 8.65 -21.50 6.48
CA LEU A 273 7.76 -20.34 6.47
C LEU A 273 8.27 -19.31 7.49
N ASP A 274 8.77 -18.19 7.03
CA ASP A 274 9.33 -17.14 7.90
C ASP A 274 8.42 -15.90 8.00
N PHE A 275 7.49 -15.73 7.07
CA PHE A 275 6.44 -14.70 7.09
C PHE A 275 5.21 -15.18 6.31
N ILE A 276 4.08 -14.56 6.60
CA ILE A 276 2.79 -14.83 5.95
C ILE A 276 2.39 -13.59 5.16
N SER A 277 1.85 -13.76 3.95
CA SER A 277 1.41 -12.63 3.15
C SER A 277 0.05 -12.85 2.48
N PHE A 278 -0.73 -11.78 2.35
CA PHE A 278 -1.98 -11.72 1.62
C PHE A 278 -2.35 -10.26 1.29
N HIS A 279 -3.35 -10.06 0.41
CA HIS A 279 -3.69 -8.77 -0.20
C HIS A 279 -5.08 -8.27 0.21
N PRO A 280 -5.25 -7.59 1.35
CA PRO A 280 -6.52 -6.93 1.64
C PRO A 280 -6.69 -5.72 0.73
N LYS A 281 -7.82 -5.63 0.06
CA LYS A 281 -8.17 -4.52 -0.84
C LYS A 281 -9.48 -3.87 -0.43
N GLY A 282 -9.54 -2.55 -0.56
CA GLY A 282 -10.80 -1.81 -0.56
C GLY A 282 -11.61 -2.07 -1.83
N ARG A 283 -12.69 -1.32 -2.01
CA ARG A 283 -13.55 -1.44 -3.20
C ARG A 283 -14.24 -0.12 -3.54
N PRO A 284 -13.50 0.86 -4.08
CA PRO A 284 -14.12 2.11 -4.53
C PRO A 284 -15.13 1.85 -5.63
N THR A 285 -16.22 2.60 -5.59
CA THR A 285 -17.30 2.55 -6.56
C THR A 285 -17.74 3.96 -6.92
N LEU A 286 -18.33 4.13 -8.11
CA LEU A 286 -18.96 5.38 -8.49
C LEU A 286 -20.44 5.32 -8.11
N VAL A 287 -20.90 6.25 -7.27
CA VAL A 287 -22.27 6.34 -6.79
C VAL A 287 -22.77 7.76 -7.04
N ASP A 288 -23.84 7.93 -7.78
CA ASP A 288 -24.46 9.24 -8.06
C ASP A 288 -23.46 10.33 -8.51
N GLY A 289 -22.44 9.92 -9.27
CA GLY A 289 -21.42 10.81 -9.85
C GLY A 289 -20.25 11.17 -8.93
N HIS A 290 -20.16 10.61 -7.73
CA HIS A 290 -18.99 10.75 -6.84
C HIS A 290 -18.36 9.40 -6.52
N VAL A 291 -17.11 9.42 -6.10
CA VAL A 291 -16.39 8.23 -5.62
C VAL A 291 -16.85 7.90 -4.21
N ARG A 292 -17.13 6.63 -3.97
CA ARG A 292 -17.35 6.04 -2.66
C ARG A 292 -16.27 5.01 -2.41
N MET A 293 -15.41 5.28 -1.44
CA MET A 293 -14.33 4.38 -1.05
C MET A 293 -14.89 3.12 -0.38
N GLY A 294 -14.39 2.02 -0.48
CA GLY A 294 -14.90 0.80 0.16
C GLY A 294 -13.93 0.34 1.27
N LEU A 295 -13.61 1.22 2.20
CA LEU A 295 -12.64 0.98 3.28
C LEU A 295 -12.94 -0.29 4.08
N SER A 296 -14.22 -0.55 4.37
CA SER A 296 -14.65 -1.75 5.10
C SER A 296 -14.25 -3.06 4.41
N ASN A 297 -14.13 -3.09 3.09
CA ASN A 297 -13.70 -4.29 2.37
C ASN A 297 -12.25 -4.66 2.71
N GLU A 298 -11.36 -3.67 2.77
CA GLU A 298 -9.96 -3.88 3.17
C GLU A 298 -9.87 -4.41 4.61
N PHE A 299 -10.60 -3.80 5.53
CA PHE A 299 -10.56 -4.20 6.94
C PHE A 299 -11.20 -5.56 7.20
N GLN A 300 -12.28 -5.91 6.51
CA GLN A 300 -12.86 -7.26 6.58
C GLN A 300 -11.86 -8.31 6.09
N ALA A 301 -11.12 -8.02 5.02
CA ALA A 301 -10.12 -8.93 4.50
C ALA A 301 -8.90 -9.05 5.44
N ALA A 302 -8.42 -7.93 5.99
CA ALA A 302 -7.33 -7.92 6.95
C ALA A 302 -7.70 -8.66 8.24
N GLU A 303 -8.86 -8.36 8.84
CA GLU A 303 -9.33 -9.02 10.06
C GLU A 303 -9.52 -10.52 9.85
N ALA A 304 -10.08 -10.94 8.72
CA ALA A 304 -10.24 -12.36 8.41
C ALA A 304 -8.87 -13.06 8.34
N GLY A 305 -7.88 -12.48 7.67
CA GLY A 305 -6.53 -13.01 7.61
C GLY A 305 -5.85 -13.07 8.98
N PHE A 306 -5.96 -12.02 9.77
CA PHE A 306 -5.41 -11.99 11.13
C PHE A 306 -6.04 -13.05 12.02
N ARG A 307 -7.34 -13.29 11.92
CA ARG A 307 -8.02 -14.39 12.66
C ARG A 307 -7.54 -15.76 12.23
N ILE A 308 -7.35 -15.98 10.93
CA ILE A 308 -6.81 -17.25 10.42
C ILE A 308 -5.41 -17.49 11.00
N VAL A 309 -4.51 -16.50 10.92
CA VAL A 309 -3.15 -16.63 11.48
C VAL A 309 -3.20 -16.82 12.99
N ALA A 310 -4.04 -16.08 13.72
CA ALA A 310 -4.19 -16.19 15.16
C ALA A 310 -4.72 -17.57 15.62
N SER A 311 -5.48 -18.26 14.77
CA SER A 311 -5.99 -19.61 15.06
C SER A 311 -4.93 -20.71 14.98
N HIS A 312 -3.75 -20.40 14.42
CA HIS A 312 -2.60 -21.33 14.33
C HIS A 312 -1.51 -20.87 15.31
N PRO A 313 -1.41 -21.48 16.52
CA PRO A 313 -0.46 -21.03 17.57
C PRO A 313 0.99 -20.99 17.10
N GLU A 314 1.40 -21.88 16.19
CA GLU A 314 2.73 -21.98 15.61
C GLU A 314 3.04 -20.81 14.67
N ALA A 315 2.02 -20.25 14.01
CA ALA A 315 2.14 -19.17 13.03
C ALA A 315 1.88 -17.79 13.60
N ARG A 316 1.21 -17.66 14.76
CA ARG A 316 0.75 -16.39 15.32
C ARG A 316 1.84 -15.34 15.47
N HIS A 317 3.06 -15.77 15.77
CA HIS A 317 4.20 -14.88 15.99
C HIS A 317 4.95 -14.53 14.70
N LEU A 318 4.66 -15.23 13.60
CA LEU A 318 5.29 -14.93 12.31
C LEU A 318 4.87 -13.56 11.82
N PRO A 319 5.81 -12.81 11.19
CA PRO A 319 5.47 -11.54 10.57
C PRO A 319 4.38 -11.69 9.51
N ILE A 320 3.39 -10.82 9.55
CA ILE A 320 2.39 -10.67 8.49
C ILE A 320 2.79 -9.49 7.61
N ILE A 321 2.94 -9.75 6.33
CA ILE A 321 3.17 -8.74 5.30
C ILE A 321 1.90 -8.67 4.47
N LEU A 322 1.14 -7.58 4.61
CA LEU A 322 0.08 -7.26 3.67
C LEU A 322 0.74 -6.79 2.39
N SER A 323 1.13 -7.75 1.52
CA SER A 323 2.04 -7.49 0.40
C SER A 323 1.39 -6.76 -0.78
N GLU A 324 0.12 -6.45 -0.68
CA GLU A 324 -0.63 -5.39 -1.36
C GLU A 324 -1.82 -4.98 -0.48
N ALA A 325 -1.81 -3.76 0.04
CA ALA A 325 -2.87 -3.22 0.90
C ALA A 325 -3.26 -1.83 0.38
N ASP A 326 -4.29 -1.78 -0.46
CA ASP A 326 -4.67 -0.61 -1.23
C ASP A 326 -6.19 -0.49 -1.37
N PRO A 327 -6.70 0.70 -1.74
CA PRO A 327 -8.11 0.87 -1.97
C PRO A 327 -8.71 -0.05 -3.05
N GLU A 328 -7.94 -0.57 -4.01
CA GLU A 328 -8.40 -1.52 -5.05
C GLU A 328 -7.25 -2.26 -5.74
N GLY A 329 -7.56 -3.19 -6.66
CA GLY A 329 -6.58 -4.12 -7.24
C GLY A 329 -5.85 -3.67 -8.51
N CYS A 330 -6.25 -2.58 -9.21
CA CYS A 330 -5.66 -2.22 -10.48
C CYS A 330 -4.92 -0.87 -10.46
N ALA A 331 -3.61 -0.87 -10.19
CA ALA A 331 -2.79 0.36 -10.19
C ALA A 331 -2.72 1.01 -11.59
N ALA A 332 -2.54 0.21 -12.63
CA ALA A 332 -2.39 0.65 -14.01
C ALA A 332 -3.71 0.96 -14.75
N CYS A 333 -4.87 0.96 -14.06
CA CYS A 333 -6.15 1.37 -14.62
C CYS A 333 -6.38 2.85 -14.34
N SER A 334 -6.51 3.68 -15.37
CA SER A 334 -6.73 5.12 -15.23
C SER A 334 -8.13 5.48 -14.72
N ALA A 335 -8.33 6.73 -14.29
CA ALA A 335 -9.68 7.25 -14.00
C ALA A 335 -10.52 7.44 -15.26
N LYS A 336 -9.90 7.49 -16.44
CA LYS A 336 -10.60 7.53 -17.73
C LYS A 336 -11.26 6.18 -18.05
N GLU A 337 -10.59 5.08 -17.69
CA GLU A 337 -11.13 3.72 -17.84
C GLU A 337 -12.12 3.37 -16.74
N ASN A 338 -11.82 3.77 -15.50
CA ASN A 338 -12.69 3.58 -14.35
C ASN A 338 -12.79 4.87 -13.53
N PRO A 339 -13.88 5.65 -13.66
CA PRO A 339 -14.06 6.91 -12.95
C PRO A 339 -13.99 6.79 -11.42
N ALA A 340 -14.24 5.62 -10.83
CA ALA A 340 -14.05 5.40 -9.40
C ALA A 340 -12.59 5.58 -8.94
N ASN A 341 -11.63 5.58 -9.87
CA ASN A 341 -10.20 5.80 -9.59
C ASN A 341 -9.82 7.29 -9.45
N ALA A 342 -10.76 8.23 -9.61
CA ALA A 342 -10.48 9.66 -9.56
C ALA A 342 -9.87 10.13 -8.22
N TYR A 343 -10.16 9.43 -7.10
CA TYR A 343 -9.64 9.73 -5.76
C TYR A 343 -8.10 9.74 -5.67
N ARG A 344 -7.41 9.04 -6.57
CA ARG A 344 -5.98 8.73 -6.49
C ARG A 344 -5.05 9.95 -6.65
N ASN A 345 -5.56 11.03 -7.18
CA ASN A 345 -4.75 12.22 -7.43
C ASN A 345 -4.77 13.23 -6.28
N GLY A 346 -5.83 13.22 -5.46
CA GLY A 346 -6.10 14.23 -4.45
C GLY A 346 -5.90 13.77 -3.00
N PRO A 347 -6.27 14.59 -2.02
CA PRO A 347 -6.08 14.33 -0.58
C PRO A 347 -6.85 13.10 -0.05
N LEU A 348 -7.97 12.70 -0.69
CA LEU A 348 -8.80 11.57 -0.26
C LEU A 348 -7.98 10.28 -0.11
N TYR A 349 -7.05 10.01 -1.02
CA TYR A 349 -6.20 8.81 -0.92
C TYR A 349 -5.28 8.87 0.31
N ALA A 350 -4.76 10.05 0.64
CA ALA A 350 -3.95 10.24 1.85
C ALA A 350 -4.79 10.05 3.13
N ALA A 351 -6.01 10.63 3.20
CA ALA A 351 -6.90 10.48 4.35
C ALA A 351 -7.36 9.03 4.54
N TYR A 352 -7.71 8.33 3.46
CA TYR A 352 -8.00 6.89 3.46
C TYR A 352 -6.84 6.10 4.09
N THR A 353 -5.62 6.33 3.61
CA THR A 353 -4.44 5.59 4.06
C THR A 353 -4.10 5.90 5.52
N ALA A 354 -4.26 7.15 5.99
CA ALA A 354 -4.09 7.51 7.39
C ALA A 354 -5.05 6.73 8.31
N THR A 355 -6.34 6.67 7.92
CA THR A 355 -7.35 5.86 8.63
C THR A 355 -6.98 4.37 8.61
N ALA A 356 -6.51 3.86 7.45
CA ALA A 356 -6.15 2.46 7.31
C ALA A 356 -4.96 2.06 8.20
N VAL A 357 -3.93 2.89 8.29
CA VAL A 357 -2.76 2.63 9.16
C VAL A 357 -3.16 2.41 10.61
N LYS A 358 -3.99 3.32 11.18
CA LYS A 358 -4.46 3.17 12.57
C LYS A 358 -5.32 1.93 12.75
N ALA A 359 -6.30 1.74 11.86
CA ALA A 359 -7.22 0.60 11.97
C ALA A 359 -6.51 -0.75 11.86
N LEU A 360 -5.45 -0.85 11.04
CA LEU A 360 -4.63 -2.06 10.94
C LEU A 360 -3.84 -2.32 12.23
N PHE A 361 -3.29 -1.29 12.89
CA PHE A 361 -2.70 -1.44 14.22
C PHE A 361 -3.73 -1.88 15.27
N ASP A 362 -4.94 -1.30 15.24
CA ASP A 362 -6.01 -1.69 16.17
C ASP A 362 -6.47 -3.14 15.92
N LEU A 363 -6.49 -3.60 14.65
CA LEU A 363 -6.79 -4.99 14.28
C LEU A 363 -5.65 -5.95 14.67
N GLU A 364 -4.40 -5.55 14.53
CA GLU A 364 -3.21 -6.28 15.01
C GLU A 364 -3.32 -6.54 16.51
N ASP A 365 -3.53 -5.47 17.27
CA ASP A 365 -3.65 -5.51 18.75
C ASP A 365 -4.84 -6.40 19.19
N LYS A 366 -6.00 -6.26 18.50
CA LYS A 366 -7.22 -7.05 18.76
C LYS A 366 -7.02 -8.54 18.54
N ASN A 367 -6.28 -8.92 17.49
CA ASN A 367 -6.08 -10.31 17.11
C ASN A 367 -4.79 -10.92 17.68
N HIS A 368 -3.93 -10.12 18.33
CA HIS A 368 -2.65 -10.53 18.89
C HIS A 368 -1.73 -11.22 17.85
N VAL A 369 -1.61 -10.65 16.68
CA VAL A 369 -0.73 -11.08 15.59
C VAL A 369 0.46 -10.10 15.44
N ASN A 370 1.34 -10.32 14.49
CA ASN A 370 2.54 -9.53 14.26
C ASN A 370 2.50 -8.90 12.87
N LEU A 371 1.91 -7.71 12.76
CA LEU A 371 1.85 -6.95 11.50
C LEU A 371 3.19 -6.26 11.22
N MET A 372 3.86 -6.67 10.16
CA MET A 372 5.14 -6.10 9.74
C MET A 372 5.01 -5.03 8.65
N ALA A 373 4.07 -5.18 7.73
CA ALA A 373 3.94 -4.31 6.57
C ALA A 373 2.51 -4.15 6.08
N MET A 374 2.21 -2.91 5.65
CA MET A 374 1.10 -2.49 4.83
C MET A 374 1.70 -1.95 3.53
N LEU A 375 1.89 -2.81 2.52
CA LEU A 375 2.58 -2.48 1.30
C LEU A 375 1.64 -1.76 0.33
N SER A 376 1.99 -0.53 -0.04
CA SER A 376 1.27 0.20 -1.10
C SER A 376 1.75 -0.27 -2.47
N TRP A 377 0.81 -0.77 -3.29
CA TRP A 377 1.07 -1.20 -4.65
C TRP A 377 0.98 -0.03 -5.62
N SER A 378 2.01 0.83 -5.60
CA SER A 378 2.07 2.10 -6.33
C SER A 378 3.51 2.46 -6.68
N PHE A 379 3.72 2.96 -7.91
CA PHE A 379 5.02 3.44 -8.36
C PHE A 379 4.84 4.74 -9.18
N GLU A 380 5.56 4.89 -10.29
CA GLU A 380 5.37 5.94 -11.27
C GLU A 380 5.55 5.37 -12.68
N PHE A 381 4.69 5.79 -13.60
CA PHE A 381 4.72 5.38 -14.99
C PHE A 381 5.19 6.54 -15.88
N GLU A 382 5.98 6.23 -16.90
CA GLU A 382 6.35 7.19 -17.92
C GLU A 382 5.40 7.16 -19.12
N ASN A 383 5.39 8.25 -19.88
CA ASN A 383 4.58 8.42 -21.09
C ASN A 383 3.06 8.43 -20.87
N GLU A 384 2.61 8.58 -19.62
CA GLU A 384 1.21 8.76 -19.28
C GLU A 384 0.87 10.26 -19.17
N GLY A 385 -0.43 10.60 -19.28
CA GLY A 385 -0.88 11.97 -19.10
C GLY A 385 -0.78 12.43 -17.64
N TYR A 386 -0.67 13.74 -17.46
CA TYR A 386 -0.64 14.32 -16.11
C TYR A 386 -1.95 14.03 -15.37
N PHE A 387 -1.83 13.45 -14.18
CA PHE A 387 -2.95 13.20 -13.26
C PHE A 387 -4.12 12.40 -13.89
N GLU A 388 -3.84 11.41 -14.73
CA GLU A 388 -4.86 10.56 -15.36
C GLU A 388 -5.53 9.57 -14.40
N GLY A 389 -5.18 9.58 -13.12
CA GLY A 389 -5.82 8.76 -12.09
C GLY A 389 -5.29 7.32 -12.03
N TYR A 390 -4.10 7.07 -12.50
CA TYR A 390 -3.36 5.86 -12.14
C TYR A 390 -3.02 5.85 -10.65
N ARG A 391 -2.96 4.68 -10.03
CA ARG A 391 -2.48 4.58 -8.64
C ARG A 391 -0.95 4.63 -8.63
N THR A 392 -0.46 5.86 -8.67
CA THR A 392 0.96 6.20 -8.66
C THR A 392 1.24 7.19 -7.53
N LEU A 393 2.49 7.20 -7.05
CA LEU A 393 2.95 8.10 -5.99
C LEU A 393 3.29 9.49 -6.52
N ALA A 394 3.69 9.55 -7.80
CA ALA A 394 4.00 10.78 -8.52
C ALA A 394 3.49 10.69 -9.96
N THR A 395 3.57 11.79 -10.70
CA THR A 395 3.29 11.90 -12.14
C THR A 395 4.27 12.89 -12.78
N HIS A 396 5.06 12.46 -13.75
CA HIS A 396 6.13 13.25 -14.37
C HIS A 396 7.11 13.88 -13.35
N GLY A 397 7.47 13.10 -12.31
CA GLY A 397 8.32 13.57 -11.23
C GLY A 397 7.70 14.69 -10.38
N ILE A 398 6.36 14.74 -10.32
CA ILE A 398 5.57 15.65 -9.48
C ILE A 398 4.84 14.81 -8.45
N ASP A 399 5.12 15.04 -7.19
CA ASP A 399 4.58 14.28 -6.06
C ASP A 399 3.07 14.45 -5.93
N LYS A 400 2.39 13.34 -5.65
CA LYS A 400 0.98 13.34 -5.28
C LYS A 400 0.81 13.42 -3.75
N PRO A 401 -0.35 13.84 -3.24
CA PRO A 401 -0.63 13.90 -1.80
C PRO A 401 -0.33 12.61 -1.03
N ILE A 402 -0.52 11.46 -1.64
CA ILE A 402 -0.25 10.15 -1.02
C ILE A 402 1.25 9.96 -0.70
N LEU A 403 2.17 10.44 -1.54
CA LEU A 403 3.61 10.36 -1.23
C LEU A 403 3.96 11.22 -0.02
N ASN A 404 3.28 12.36 0.16
CA ASN A 404 3.44 13.21 1.32
C ASN A 404 2.90 12.55 2.60
N LEU A 405 1.84 11.74 2.52
CA LEU A 405 1.42 10.93 3.66
C LEU A 405 2.51 9.95 4.10
N PHE A 406 3.17 9.28 3.17
CA PHE A 406 4.27 8.37 3.50
C PHE A 406 5.47 9.12 4.09
N ARG A 407 5.74 10.37 3.67
CA ARG A 407 6.72 11.25 4.35
C ARG A 407 6.30 11.54 5.79
N MET A 408 5.01 11.85 6.02
CA MET A 408 4.49 12.08 7.39
C MET A 408 4.64 10.82 8.26
N THR A 409 4.28 9.63 7.78
CA THR A 409 4.47 8.39 8.55
C THR A 409 5.93 8.08 8.81
N GLY A 410 6.82 8.41 7.88
CA GLY A 410 8.27 8.27 8.00
C GLY A 410 8.91 9.19 9.05
N MET A 411 8.23 10.28 9.44
CA MET A 411 8.65 11.18 10.52
C MET A 411 8.21 10.71 11.90
N MET A 412 7.36 9.69 11.99
CA MET A 412 6.91 9.11 13.26
C MET A 412 7.88 8.02 13.73
N ALA A 413 8.12 7.94 15.04
CA ALA A 413 9.10 7.00 15.58
C ALA A 413 8.82 6.63 17.06
N GLY A 414 9.48 5.57 17.54
CA GLY A 414 9.48 5.16 18.94
C GLY A 414 8.28 4.28 19.32
N GLU A 415 7.47 4.69 20.29
CA GLU A 415 6.33 3.92 20.81
C GLU A 415 5.00 4.58 20.40
N ARG A 416 4.02 3.77 20.00
CA ARG A 416 2.62 4.21 19.90
C ARG A 416 2.11 4.55 21.29
N VAL A 417 1.39 5.66 21.42
CA VAL A 417 0.82 6.09 22.69
C VAL A 417 -0.70 6.18 22.62
N MET A 418 -1.35 6.07 23.78
CA MET A 418 -2.80 6.12 23.87
C MET A 418 -3.34 7.44 23.32
N THR A 419 -4.23 7.33 22.34
CA THR A 419 -4.89 8.45 21.69
C THR A 419 -6.40 8.20 21.70
N THR A 420 -7.19 9.21 22.02
CA THR A 420 -8.65 9.15 21.98
C THR A 420 -9.22 10.34 21.23
N SER A 421 -10.30 10.14 20.51
CA SER A 421 -11.01 11.20 19.79
C SER A 421 -12.52 11.10 20.00
N THR A 422 -13.19 12.24 20.23
CA THR A 422 -14.66 12.30 20.30
C THR A 422 -15.32 12.22 18.92
N GLY A 423 -14.54 12.33 17.85
CA GLY A 423 -14.97 12.22 16.45
C GLY A 423 -14.59 10.89 15.77
N ALA A 424 -13.94 9.97 16.52
CA ALA A 424 -13.53 8.68 15.97
C ALA A 424 -14.73 7.77 15.67
N VAL A 425 -14.72 7.15 14.51
CA VAL A 425 -15.63 6.06 14.16
C VAL A 425 -15.11 4.77 14.81
N PRO A 426 -15.94 4.04 15.57
CA PRO A 426 -15.48 2.81 16.23
C PRO A 426 -14.96 1.76 15.24
N LEU A 427 -13.87 1.06 15.60
CA LEU A 427 -13.24 0.03 14.77
C LEU A 427 -14.23 -1.00 14.21
N GLU A 428 -15.19 -1.44 15.02
CA GLU A 428 -16.23 -2.39 14.58
C GLU A 428 -17.10 -1.82 13.46
N THR A 429 -17.37 -0.49 13.49
CA THR A 429 -18.11 0.21 12.44
C THR A 429 -17.24 0.36 11.18
N LEU A 430 -15.97 0.75 11.34
CA LEU A 430 -15.00 0.80 10.23
C LEU A 430 -14.92 -0.53 9.49
N VAL A 431 -14.81 -1.63 10.22
CA VAL A 431 -14.77 -2.99 9.64
C VAL A 431 -16.11 -3.35 8.99
N LYS A 432 -17.22 -3.04 9.62
CA LYS A 432 -18.54 -3.48 9.14
C LYS A 432 -19.05 -2.68 7.94
N THR A 433 -18.93 -1.38 7.96
CA THR A 433 -19.58 -0.46 7.00
C THR A 433 -18.65 0.60 6.42
N GLY A 434 -17.48 0.82 6.99
CA GLY A 434 -16.64 1.98 6.68
C GLY A 434 -17.18 3.26 7.33
N VAL A 435 -16.79 4.40 6.78
CA VAL A 435 -17.18 5.74 7.26
C VAL A 435 -18.32 6.27 6.40
N ARG A 436 -19.57 6.21 6.90
CA ARG A 436 -20.77 6.41 6.09
C ARG A 436 -21.72 7.49 6.55
N GLU A 437 -21.76 7.84 7.83
CA GLU A 437 -22.70 8.81 8.40
C GLU A 437 -22.00 10.11 8.78
N ALA A 438 -21.18 10.07 9.82
CA ALA A 438 -20.34 11.18 10.22
C ALA A 438 -18.90 10.91 9.76
N PRO A 439 -18.09 11.96 9.51
CA PRO A 439 -16.67 11.77 9.21
C PRO A 439 -15.94 11.12 10.38
N ASP A 440 -14.92 10.33 10.08
CA ASP A 440 -13.92 9.86 11.02
C ASP A 440 -12.88 10.96 11.24
N VAL A 441 -13.02 11.68 12.35
CA VAL A 441 -12.03 12.67 12.78
C VAL A 441 -11.24 12.05 13.93
N ASP A 442 -10.13 11.41 13.60
CA ASP A 442 -9.37 10.62 14.55
C ASP A 442 -7.88 10.87 14.42
N ALA A 443 -7.08 10.22 15.26
CA ALA A 443 -5.63 10.38 15.27
C ALA A 443 -4.93 9.12 15.78
N PHE A 444 -3.66 8.97 15.40
CA PHE A 444 -2.73 8.12 16.14
C PHE A 444 -1.44 8.88 16.42
N ALA A 445 -0.76 8.51 17.51
CA ALA A 445 0.40 9.24 17.96
C ALA A 445 1.55 8.31 18.38
N THR A 446 2.77 8.84 18.24
CA THR A 446 4.00 8.20 18.69
C THR A 446 4.78 9.13 19.61
N ARG A 447 5.67 8.54 20.40
CA ARG A 447 6.68 9.27 21.16
C ARG A 447 8.04 8.61 21.05
N SER A 448 9.09 9.42 21.07
CA SER A 448 10.47 9.02 21.31
C SER A 448 11.02 9.76 22.54
N GLU A 449 12.34 9.76 22.74
CA GLU A 449 12.95 10.37 23.92
C GLU A 449 12.70 11.89 24.03
N HIS A 450 12.77 12.59 22.88
CA HIS A 450 12.66 14.06 22.84
C HIS A 450 11.61 14.56 21.85
N GLU A 451 10.73 13.71 21.40
CA GLU A 451 9.74 14.04 20.38
C GLU A 451 8.41 13.31 20.61
N ALA A 452 7.32 13.98 20.28
CA ALA A 452 6.02 13.36 20.05
C ALA A 452 5.50 13.76 18.69
N ALA A 453 4.90 12.82 17.97
CA ALA A 453 4.27 13.06 16.68
C ALA A 453 2.82 12.54 16.71
N VAL A 454 1.87 13.33 16.21
CA VAL A 454 0.48 12.90 16.05
C VAL A 454 0.00 13.18 14.64
N MET A 455 -0.52 12.15 14.00
CA MET A 455 -1.22 12.25 12.72
C MET A 455 -2.71 12.34 12.99
N VAL A 456 -3.37 13.36 12.43
CA VAL A 456 -4.80 13.65 12.58
C VAL A 456 -5.44 13.72 11.21
N TRP A 457 -6.60 13.14 11.02
CA TRP A 457 -7.33 13.18 9.74
C TRP A 457 -8.80 13.49 9.93
N ASN A 458 -9.41 13.93 8.82
CA ASN A 458 -10.85 14.09 8.65
C ASN A 458 -11.24 13.28 7.40
N TYR A 459 -11.72 12.07 7.58
CA TYR A 459 -11.99 11.12 6.51
C TYR A 459 -13.47 10.74 6.39
N HIS A 460 -13.93 10.54 5.16
CA HIS A 460 -15.22 9.92 4.85
C HIS A 460 -15.13 9.10 3.57
N ASP A 461 -15.87 7.99 3.48
CA ASP A 461 -15.89 7.13 2.29
C ASP A 461 -16.42 7.84 1.03
N ASP A 462 -17.36 8.77 1.17
CA ASP A 462 -17.94 9.50 0.04
C ASP A 462 -17.12 10.77 -0.25
N ASP A 463 -16.68 10.91 -1.50
CA ASP A 463 -15.97 12.09 -2.00
C ASP A 463 -17.00 13.20 -2.35
N LEU A 464 -17.58 13.77 -1.31
CA LEU A 464 -18.56 14.86 -1.38
C LEU A 464 -18.10 16.01 -0.50
N ALA A 465 -18.33 17.24 -0.97
CA ALA A 465 -18.03 18.41 -0.16
C ALA A 465 -18.81 18.39 1.16
N ALA A 466 -18.11 18.57 2.27
CA ALA A 466 -18.68 18.62 3.61
C ALA A 466 -17.95 19.67 4.47
N PRO A 467 -18.55 20.06 5.62
CA PRO A 467 -17.95 21.04 6.50
C PRO A 467 -16.62 20.59 7.08
N ASP A 468 -15.71 21.55 7.31
CA ASP A 468 -14.48 21.35 8.03
C ASP A 468 -14.76 20.96 9.50
N ALA A 469 -13.84 20.21 10.10
CA ALA A 469 -13.90 19.85 11.51
C ALA A 469 -13.09 20.84 12.37
N GLY A 470 -13.70 21.45 13.38
CA GLY A 470 -12.94 22.13 14.45
C GLY A 470 -12.32 21.07 15.37
N VAL A 471 -11.01 21.11 15.59
CA VAL A 471 -10.28 20.13 16.40
C VAL A 471 -9.56 20.84 17.55
N GLN A 472 -9.74 20.34 18.76
CA GLN A 472 -8.94 20.67 19.93
C GLN A 472 -8.08 19.45 20.30
N LEU A 473 -6.78 19.54 20.02
CA LEU A 473 -5.80 18.50 20.30
C LEU A 473 -5.04 18.83 21.58
N THR A 474 -4.96 17.88 22.51
CA THR A 474 -4.23 18.05 23.77
C THR A 474 -3.22 16.93 23.94
N PHE A 475 -1.95 17.30 24.13
CA PHE A 475 -0.89 16.40 24.55
C PHE A 475 -0.77 16.44 26.08
N GLU A 476 -0.77 15.27 26.71
CA GLU A 476 -0.58 15.08 28.15
C GLU A 476 0.64 14.19 28.42
N GLY A 477 1.26 14.38 29.59
CA GLY A 477 2.40 13.56 29.99
C GLY A 477 3.73 14.00 29.37
N ILE A 478 3.86 15.28 29.00
CA ILE A 478 5.15 15.87 28.62
C ILE A 478 6.10 15.77 29.83
N PRO A 479 7.39 15.39 29.63
CA PRO A 479 8.30 15.10 30.73
C PRO A 479 8.45 16.24 31.71
N PRO A 480 8.56 15.96 33.02
CA PRO A 480 8.80 16.98 34.04
C PRO A 480 10.07 17.79 33.75
N GLY A 481 9.97 19.11 33.86
CA GLY A 481 11.10 20.01 33.55
C GLY A 481 11.08 20.65 32.16
N VAL A 482 10.39 20.07 31.22
CA VAL A 482 10.15 20.70 29.90
C VAL A 482 9.20 21.88 30.10
N LYS A 483 9.64 23.08 29.73
CA LYS A 483 8.87 24.33 29.86
C LYS A 483 8.28 24.81 28.55
N LYS A 484 8.91 24.45 27.45
CA LYS A 484 8.49 24.77 26.08
C LYS A 484 8.75 23.59 25.17
N VAL A 485 7.94 23.49 24.12
CA VAL A 485 8.11 22.55 23.04
C VAL A 485 8.06 23.31 21.71
N MET A 486 8.85 22.87 20.72
CA MET A 486 8.74 23.38 19.37
C MET A 486 7.64 22.58 18.65
N LEU A 487 6.66 23.28 18.09
CA LEU A 487 5.63 22.69 17.24
C LEU A 487 5.99 22.88 15.76
N GLU A 488 6.06 21.78 15.03
CA GLU A 488 5.99 21.75 13.56
C GLU A 488 4.65 21.15 13.14
N HIS A 489 3.95 21.81 12.22
CA HIS A 489 2.65 21.35 11.72
C HIS A 489 2.69 21.23 10.21
N TYR A 490 2.66 19.98 9.69
CA TYR A 490 2.56 19.65 8.27
C TYR A 490 1.11 19.37 7.88
N ARG A 491 0.73 19.68 6.64
CA ARG A 491 -0.64 19.55 6.18
C ARG A 491 -0.72 18.97 4.76
N ILE A 492 -1.69 18.07 4.56
CA ILE A 492 -2.20 17.65 3.25
C ILE A 492 -3.67 18.06 3.16
N ASP A 493 -3.99 18.94 2.24
CA ASP A 493 -5.35 19.35 1.88
C ASP A 493 -5.35 19.96 0.47
N GLU A 494 -6.48 20.48 -0.05
CA GLU A 494 -6.56 21.10 -1.38
C GLU A 494 -5.66 22.34 -1.59
N THR A 495 -5.01 22.82 -0.54
CA THR A 495 -4.16 24.02 -0.58
C THR A 495 -2.72 23.76 -0.16
N HIS A 496 -2.44 22.63 0.47
CA HIS A 496 -1.12 22.25 0.96
C HIS A 496 -0.74 20.85 0.51
N SER A 497 0.51 20.69 0.05
CA SER A 497 1.09 19.39 -0.34
C SER A 497 0.27 18.67 -1.42
N ASP A 498 -0.38 19.42 -2.33
CA ASP A 498 -1.30 18.94 -3.35
C ASP A 498 -1.07 19.59 -4.72
N ALA A 499 -0.25 18.95 -5.53
CA ALA A 499 -0.01 19.38 -6.91
C ALA A 499 -1.24 19.20 -7.82
N PHE A 500 -2.15 18.27 -7.51
CA PHE A 500 -3.32 18.02 -8.34
C PHE A 500 -4.30 19.20 -8.33
N THR A 501 -4.60 19.75 -7.18
CA THR A 501 -5.45 20.95 -7.09
C THR A 501 -4.77 22.16 -7.72
N ALA A 502 -3.44 22.30 -7.58
CA ALA A 502 -2.68 23.35 -8.28
C ALA A 502 -2.79 23.16 -9.81
N TRP A 503 -2.64 21.95 -10.33
CA TRP A 503 -2.79 21.61 -11.74
C TRP A 503 -4.20 21.92 -12.27
N LYS A 504 -5.25 21.57 -11.53
CA LYS A 504 -6.64 21.94 -11.87
C LYS A 504 -6.82 23.45 -11.99
N LYS A 505 -6.26 24.23 -11.06
CA LYS A 505 -6.30 25.70 -11.06
C LYS A 505 -5.57 26.32 -12.26
N MET A 506 -4.58 25.64 -12.84
CA MET A 506 -3.88 26.02 -14.05
C MET A 506 -4.65 25.68 -15.34
N GLY A 507 -5.84 25.07 -15.26
CA GLY A 507 -6.63 24.62 -16.40
C GLY A 507 -6.26 23.23 -16.91
N SER A 508 -5.67 22.40 -16.07
CA SER A 508 -5.34 20.99 -16.34
C SER A 508 -4.44 20.77 -17.57
N PRO A 509 -3.30 21.47 -17.71
CA PRO A 509 -2.46 21.37 -18.90
C PRO A 509 -1.82 19.98 -19.01
N GLN A 510 -1.93 19.36 -20.20
CA GLN A 510 -1.24 18.12 -20.53
C GLN A 510 0.18 18.34 -21.15
N ALA A 511 0.53 19.61 -21.37
CA ALA A 511 1.87 20.05 -21.73
C ALA A 511 2.22 21.34 -20.96
N PRO A 512 2.43 21.23 -19.63
CA PRO A 512 2.73 22.39 -18.81
C PRO A 512 4.05 23.05 -19.25
N THR A 513 4.11 24.39 -19.16
CA THR A 513 5.36 25.11 -19.37
C THR A 513 6.38 24.80 -18.27
N ALA A 514 7.65 25.13 -18.48
CA ALA A 514 8.69 24.94 -17.47
C ALA A 514 8.35 25.67 -16.15
N GLU A 515 7.74 26.86 -16.22
CA GLU A 515 7.28 27.60 -15.06
C GLU A 515 6.12 26.88 -14.34
N GLN A 516 5.12 26.42 -15.08
CA GLN A 516 4.02 25.63 -14.52
C GLN A 516 4.52 24.33 -13.89
N THR A 517 5.46 23.63 -14.53
CA THR A 517 6.09 22.42 -13.98
C THR A 517 6.80 22.72 -12.66
N ALA A 518 7.56 23.82 -12.58
CA ALA A 518 8.21 24.23 -11.34
C ALA A 518 7.21 24.54 -10.22
N GLN A 519 6.10 25.22 -10.55
CA GLN A 519 5.02 25.50 -9.59
C GLN A 519 4.34 24.21 -9.12
N LEU A 520 4.09 23.25 -10.02
CA LEU A 520 3.49 21.94 -9.68
C LEU A 520 4.43 21.13 -8.78
N LYS A 521 5.73 21.09 -9.09
CA LYS A 521 6.72 20.43 -8.23
C LYS A 521 6.76 21.05 -6.83
N ALA A 522 6.72 22.38 -6.73
CA ALA A 522 6.67 23.07 -5.43
C ALA A 522 5.38 22.78 -4.65
N ALA A 523 4.22 22.72 -5.33
CA ALA A 523 2.93 22.41 -4.72
C ALA A 523 2.83 20.94 -4.24
N GLY A 524 3.55 20.04 -4.92
CA GLY A 524 3.60 18.60 -4.58
C GLY A 524 4.48 18.28 -3.37
N GLN A 525 5.40 19.17 -2.97
CA GLN A 525 6.26 18.90 -1.81
C GLN A 525 5.47 18.94 -0.50
N LEU A 526 5.93 18.19 0.51
CA LEU A 526 5.35 18.25 1.86
C LEU A 526 5.54 19.67 2.45
N GLN A 527 4.45 20.29 2.86
CA GLN A 527 4.42 21.68 3.30
C GLN A 527 4.08 21.79 4.78
N LEU A 528 4.76 22.71 5.45
CA LEU A 528 4.34 23.22 6.75
C LEU A 528 3.05 24.03 6.58
N PHE A 529 2.08 23.81 7.47
CA PHE A 529 0.85 24.59 7.54
C PHE A 529 1.13 26.02 8.05
N ASN A 530 1.97 26.12 9.06
CA ASN A 530 2.46 27.38 9.64
C ASN A 530 3.97 27.30 9.88
N SER A 531 4.61 28.46 10.11
CA SER A 531 5.98 28.47 10.62
C SER A 531 6.07 27.76 11.96
N PRO A 532 7.16 27.02 12.22
CA PRO A 532 7.37 26.40 13.53
C PRO A 532 7.30 27.42 14.67
N GLU A 533 6.69 27.04 15.80
CA GLU A 533 6.47 27.93 16.94
C GLU A 533 6.76 27.25 18.28
N TRP A 534 7.19 28.06 19.25
CA TRP A 534 7.39 27.59 20.62
C TRP A 534 6.10 27.71 21.43
N LEU A 535 5.63 26.58 21.97
CA LEU A 535 4.47 26.51 22.84
C LEU A 535 4.91 26.35 24.31
N ASP A 536 4.23 27.03 25.22
CA ASP A 536 4.46 26.87 26.67
C ASP A 536 3.80 25.59 27.20
N VAL A 537 4.54 24.83 28.03
CA VAL A 537 4.03 23.63 28.70
C VAL A 537 3.46 24.03 30.06
N ALA A 538 2.17 23.81 30.26
CA ALA A 538 1.47 24.06 31.52
C ALA A 538 1.00 22.75 32.17
N GLY A 539 1.55 22.40 33.32
CA GLY A 539 1.16 21.17 34.04
C GLY A 539 1.45 19.89 33.29
N GLY A 540 2.50 19.86 32.43
CA GLY A 540 2.82 18.70 31.57
C GLY A 540 1.89 18.54 30.37
N LYS A 541 1.19 19.61 29.98
CA LYS A 541 0.23 19.61 28.86
C LYS A 541 0.52 20.74 27.87
N VAL A 542 0.19 20.47 26.60
CA VAL A 542 0.10 21.46 25.51
C VAL A 542 -1.19 21.21 24.75
N SER A 543 -1.88 22.28 24.36
CA SER A 543 -3.09 22.19 23.54
C SER A 543 -2.93 23.02 22.26
N VAL A 544 -3.42 22.48 21.15
CA VAL A 544 -3.45 23.11 19.83
C VAL A 544 -4.89 23.08 19.33
N GLU A 545 -5.37 24.24 18.84
CA GLU A 545 -6.66 24.32 18.16
C GLU A 545 -6.43 24.49 16.67
N MET A 546 -7.18 23.77 15.84
CA MET A 546 -7.07 23.84 14.40
C MET A 546 -8.40 23.55 13.71
N VAL A 547 -8.52 24.03 12.49
CA VAL A 547 -9.56 23.62 11.55
C VAL A 547 -8.96 22.57 10.63
N LEU A 548 -9.61 21.43 10.51
CA LEU A 548 -9.19 20.32 9.65
C LEU A 548 -10.20 20.17 8.50
N PRO A 549 -9.82 20.58 7.28
CA PRO A 549 -10.69 20.50 6.12
C PRO A 549 -11.14 19.06 5.83
N TRP A 550 -12.20 18.94 5.07
CA TRP A 550 -12.68 17.65 4.56
C TRP A 550 -11.57 16.92 3.80
N GLN A 551 -11.38 15.61 4.07
CA GLN A 551 -10.33 14.75 3.50
C GLN A 551 -8.89 15.23 3.77
N ALA A 552 -8.69 16.09 4.76
CA ALA A 552 -7.35 16.57 5.12
C ALA A 552 -6.63 15.63 6.10
N VAL A 553 -5.29 15.69 6.05
CA VAL A 553 -4.40 15.04 7.03
C VAL A 553 -3.42 16.08 7.56
N SER A 554 -3.19 16.07 8.88
CA SER A 554 -2.16 16.86 9.55
C SER A 554 -1.19 15.95 10.29
N LEU A 555 0.08 16.32 10.28
CA LEU A 555 1.08 15.79 11.20
C LEU A 555 1.58 16.93 12.09
N LEU A 556 1.40 16.80 13.40
CA LEU A 556 1.94 17.73 14.38
C LEU A 556 3.10 17.03 15.12
N ARG A 557 4.27 17.67 15.12
CA ARG A 557 5.46 17.20 15.83
C ARG A 557 5.80 18.17 16.95
N LEU A 558 6.02 17.66 18.12
CA LEU A 558 6.51 18.40 19.28
C LEU A 558 7.92 17.93 19.61
N GLU A 559 8.87 18.86 19.68
CA GLU A 559 10.26 18.57 20.08
C GLU A 559 10.62 19.36 21.34
N TRP A 560 11.40 18.72 22.27
CA TRP A 560 11.83 19.32 23.54
C TRP A 560 13.24 18.94 23.97
#